data_dcf0c437eda219ca4b2212599ffca2a4
#
_entry.id   dcf0c437eda219ca4b2212599ffca2a4
#
_cell.length_a   1.000
_cell.length_b   1.000
_cell.length_c   1.000
_cell.angle_alpha   90.00
_cell.angle_beta   90.00
_cell.angle_gamma   90.00
#
_symmetry.space_group_name_H-M   'P 1'
#
loop_
_entity.id
_entity.type
_entity.pdbx_description
1 polymer ?
#
loop_
_entity_poly.entity_id
_entity_poly.type
_entity_poly.pdbx_seq_one_letter_code
_entity_poly.pdbx_strand_id
1 'polypeptide(L)'
;FEIPDYQRPYAWTTEQATELFDDLHSAMLDARVSGATSQYFLGSIVLIKNDREPKSSVVDGQQRLSTLTMLFAVLREAMPHAADDITDFLYKKGKVSLGEKNEYRLTAREEDVDFFRTNIQEPGGIAQLVTSTDKLEDSRLRYRENATLLLAKAKALPPADLIALWQFLANDCSLVVISTPDLEAAYRIFSVLNNRGLDLAPIDIIKAQVLGLIRTTAGDIKSRVYAKEWSRIETSLGRDAFGDLFGHIRSIYAKKKQKYILVKEFQEHVTEYNNPIALIDSVIKPYAEVWDFVRDADFEATEHAETINEHLFWLNRVDFKDWVPPALVYFKRFRQKPKLLAEFFQSLERLTYFMLVTKVGINERIETYAALIKDIESTAFDGDLVTLGTLALTDKQKRDFVAALDGDIYRNLPKARMALVLRLESLVRAPGVQLQNAV
;
A
#
# COMPACT_ATOMS: atom_id res chain seq x y z
N PHE A 1 13.34 18.22 -9.02
CA PHE A 1 12.89 17.02 -8.33
C PHE A 1 12.14 16.13 -9.32
N GLU A 2 12.21 14.82 -9.11
CA GLU A 2 11.49 13.84 -9.90
C GLU A 2 10.78 12.84 -8.98
N ILE A 3 9.49 12.61 -9.22
CA ILE A 3 8.72 11.59 -8.51
C ILE A 3 8.87 10.28 -9.29
N PRO A 4 9.57 9.26 -8.73
CA PRO A 4 9.77 7.99 -9.43
C PRO A 4 8.47 7.21 -9.64
N ASP A 5 8.43 6.33 -10.65
CA ASP A 5 7.25 5.53 -10.99
C ASP A 5 6.86 4.49 -9.93
N TYR A 6 7.77 4.13 -9.03
CA TYR A 6 7.45 3.26 -7.91
C TYR A 6 6.66 3.97 -6.80
N GLN A 7 6.66 5.32 -6.78
CA GLN A 7 5.88 6.08 -5.83
C GLN A 7 4.38 5.95 -6.15
N ARG A 8 3.56 6.05 -5.11
CA ARG A 8 2.10 6.02 -5.29
C ARG A 8 1.61 7.22 -6.11
N PRO A 9 0.49 7.09 -6.82
CA PRO A 9 -0.18 8.21 -7.46
C PRO A 9 -0.46 9.36 -6.47
N TYR A 10 -0.70 10.55 -7.00
CA TYR A 10 -1.19 11.65 -6.18
C TYR A 10 -2.55 11.26 -5.58
N ALA A 11 -2.64 11.30 -4.24
CA ALA A 11 -3.77 10.74 -3.50
C ALA A 11 -4.36 11.68 -2.44
N TRP A 12 -3.76 12.86 -2.19
CA TRP A 12 -4.33 13.82 -1.27
C TRP A 12 -5.74 14.22 -1.71
N THR A 13 -6.67 14.18 -0.76
CA THR A 13 -8.04 14.63 -0.95
C THR A 13 -8.13 16.14 -0.69
N THR A 14 -9.32 16.70 -0.90
CA THR A 14 -9.60 18.10 -0.58
C THR A 14 -9.41 18.42 0.90
N GLU A 15 -9.48 17.45 1.79
CA GLU A 15 -9.25 17.63 3.22
C GLU A 15 -7.79 18.01 3.53
N GLN A 16 -6.81 17.21 3.06
CA GLN A 16 -5.39 17.50 3.26
C GLN A 16 -4.95 18.79 2.53
N ALA A 17 -5.51 19.05 1.34
CA ALA A 17 -5.23 20.28 0.60
C ALA A 17 -5.81 21.52 1.31
N THR A 18 -6.97 21.37 1.95
CA THR A 18 -7.59 22.42 2.79
C THR A 18 -6.72 22.70 4.01
N GLU A 19 -6.35 21.65 4.74
CA GLU A 19 -5.51 21.74 5.94
C GLU A 19 -4.19 22.47 5.63
N LEU A 20 -3.48 22.08 4.57
CA LEU A 20 -2.25 22.76 4.16
C LEU A 20 -2.48 24.25 3.85
N PHE A 21 -3.54 24.58 3.11
CA PHE A 21 -3.84 25.98 2.77
C PHE A 21 -4.19 26.80 4.01
N ASP A 22 -5.02 26.27 4.89
CA ASP A 22 -5.48 26.97 6.09
C ASP A 22 -4.37 27.16 7.12
N ASP A 23 -3.49 26.16 7.27
CA ASP A 23 -2.29 26.26 8.11
C ASP A 23 -1.34 27.36 7.60
N LEU A 24 -1.09 27.39 6.29
CA LEU A 24 -0.25 28.41 5.67
C LEU A 24 -0.85 29.82 5.82
N HIS A 25 -2.15 29.94 5.61
CA HIS A 25 -2.85 31.21 5.75
C HIS A 25 -2.84 31.70 7.21
N SER A 26 -3.13 30.82 8.15
CA SER A 26 -3.08 31.14 9.59
C SER A 26 -1.68 31.54 10.03
N ALA A 27 -0.65 30.78 9.65
CA ALA A 27 0.74 31.09 9.98
C ALA A 27 1.19 32.45 9.39
N MET A 28 0.77 32.77 8.18
CA MET A 28 1.01 34.08 7.56
C MET A 28 0.36 35.20 8.37
N LEU A 29 -0.89 35.03 8.82
CA LEU A 29 -1.58 36.03 9.65
C LEU A 29 -0.88 36.24 11.00
N ASP A 30 -0.48 35.13 11.65
CA ASP A 30 0.27 35.17 12.93
C ASP A 30 1.62 35.88 12.79
N ALA A 31 2.35 35.61 11.70
CA ALA A 31 3.61 36.28 11.40
C ALA A 31 3.44 37.80 11.22
N ARG A 32 2.35 38.22 10.55
CA ARG A 32 2.04 39.67 10.39
C ARG A 32 1.68 40.35 11.70
N VAL A 33 0.97 39.64 12.61
CA VAL A 33 0.58 40.18 13.92
C VAL A 33 1.78 40.28 14.86
N SER A 34 2.63 39.26 14.88
CA SER A 34 3.79 39.19 15.79
C SER A 34 4.95 40.05 15.35
N GLY A 35 5.02 40.44 14.08
CA GLY A 35 6.17 41.15 13.51
C GLY A 35 7.49 40.36 13.57
N ALA A 36 7.43 39.10 13.98
CA ALA A 36 8.58 38.20 14.05
C ALA A 36 8.77 37.47 12.71
N THR A 37 10.01 37.47 12.23
CA THR A 37 10.47 36.60 11.14
C THR A 37 10.49 35.14 11.65
N SER A 38 9.31 34.54 11.85
CA SER A 38 9.20 33.13 12.22
C SER A 38 9.12 32.30 10.96
N GLN A 39 10.16 31.50 10.70
CA GLN A 39 10.11 30.53 9.60
C GLN A 39 9.04 29.47 9.87
N TYR A 40 8.11 29.31 8.93
CA TYR A 40 7.12 28.24 8.98
C TYR A 40 7.71 26.94 8.42
N PHE A 41 7.65 25.89 9.23
CA PHE A 41 8.19 24.61 8.85
C PHE A 41 7.15 23.76 8.10
N LEU A 42 7.37 23.57 6.79
CA LEU A 42 6.51 22.76 5.91
C LEU A 42 6.70 21.25 6.08
N GLY A 43 7.64 20.83 6.92
CA GLY A 43 8.00 19.43 7.13
C GLY A 43 9.29 19.02 6.42
N SER A 44 9.54 17.71 6.36
CA SER A 44 10.73 17.13 5.72
C SER A 44 10.40 16.52 4.36
N ILE A 45 11.40 16.46 3.50
CA ILE A 45 11.42 15.66 2.28
C ILE A 45 12.67 14.79 2.27
N VAL A 46 12.56 13.58 1.77
CA VAL A 46 13.67 12.63 1.64
C VAL A 46 13.96 12.42 0.15
N LEU A 47 15.21 12.60 -0.22
CA LEU A 47 15.67 12.54 -1.61
C LEU A 47 16.77 11.50 -1.77
N ILE A 48 16.75 10.81 -2.90
CA ILE A 48 17.93 10.15 -3.43
C ILE A 48 18.59 11.12 -4.39
N LYS A 49 19.86 11.45 -4.13
CA LYS A 49 20.65 12.34 -4.97
C LYS A 49 22.02 11.74 -5.19
N ASN A 50 22.30 11.47 -6.45
CA ASN A 50 23.64 11.17 -6.91
C ASN A 50 24.38 12.46 -7.25
N ASP A 51 25.61 12.66 -6.75
CA ASP A 51 26.40 13.86 -7.00
C ASP A 51 26.65 14.15 -8.50
N ARG A 52 26.49 13.14 -9.34
CA ARG A 52 26.69 13.22 -10.79
C ARG A 52 25.42 13.48 -11.59
N GLU A 53 24.25 13.49 -10.93
CA GLU A 53 22.96 13.65 -11.62
C GLU A 53 22.32 14.99 -11.25
N PRO A 54 21.81 15.76 -12.23
CA PRO A 54 21.20 17.06 -11.96
C PRO A 54 19.85 16.95 -11.25
N LYS A 55 19.19 15.77 -11.36
CA LYS A 55 17.88 15.50 -10.76
C LYS A 55 18.02 14.72 -9.47
N SER A 56 17.11 14.96 -8.54
CA SER A 56 16.97 14.22 -7.29
C SER A 56 15.64 13.49 -7.28
N SER A 57 15.65 12.20 -6.96
CA SER A 57 14.43 11.39 -6.86
C SER A 57 13.78 11.55 -5.49
N VAL A 58 12.49 11.85 -5.47
CA VAL A 58 11.73 12.05 -4.23
C VAL A 58 11.32 10.69 -3.64
N VAL A 59 11.78 10.40 -2.43
CA VAL A 59 11.42 9.18 -1.68
C VAL A 59 10.27 9.47 -0.72
N ASP A 60 10.29 10.65 -0.09
CA ASP A 60 9.20 11.10 0.78
C ASP A 60 8.88 12.58 0.53
N GLY A 61 7.63 12.97 0.81
CA GLY A 61 7.13 14.32 0.61
C GLY A 61 6.53 14.60 -0.77
N GLN A 62 6.36 13.59 -1.63
CA GLN A 62 5.81 13.74 -2.98
C GLN A 62 4.42 14.38 -3.01
N GLN A 63 3.51 14.00 -2.12
CA GLN A 63 2.16 14.56 -2.05
C GLN A 63 2.20 16.05 -1.72
N ARG A 64 3.03 16.42 -0.75
CA ARG A 64 3.25 17.81 -0.35
C ARG A 64 3.86 18.64 -1.47
N LEU A 65 4.93 18.13 -2.11
CA LEU A 65 5.57 18.84 -3.23
C LEU A 65 4.61 19.04 -4.40
N SER A 66 3.79 18.03 -4.73
CA SER A 66 2.77 18.14 -5.78
C SER A 66 1.72 19.18 -5.43
N THR A 67 1.25 19.19 -4.17
CA THR A 67 0.23 20.16 -3.72
C THR A 67 0.80 21.58 -3.63
N LEU A 68 2.04 21.76 -3.17
CA LEU A 68 2.71 23.06 -3.18
C LEU A 68 2.92 23.59 -4.61
N THR A 69 3.33 22.71 -5.54
CA THR A 69 3.44 23.06 -6.97
C THR A 69 2.10 23.52 -7.53
N MET A 70 1.02 22.82 -7.18
CA MET A 70 -0.34 23.21 -7.56
C MET A 70 -0.75 24.54 -6.93
N LEU A 71 -0.41 24.76 -5.66
CA LEU A 71 -0.69 26.02 -4.98
C LEU A 71 0.02 27.20 -5.65
N PHE A 72 1.29 27.07 -6.03
CA PHE A 72 2.01 28.08 -6.82
C PHE A 72 1.31 28.35 -8.16
N ALA A 73 0.86 27.30 -8.85
CA ALA A 73 0.14 27.47 -10.11
C ALA A 73 -1.21 28.17 -9.93
N VAL A 74 -1.93 27.87 -8.85
CA VAL A 74 -3.17 28.56 -8.45
C VAL A 74 -2.94 30.04 -8.13
N LEU A 75 -1.88 30.34 -7.37
CA LEU A 75 -1.51 31.73 -7.06
C LEU A 75 -1.12 32.51 -8.31
N ARG A 76 -0.41 31.89 -9.27
CA ARG A 76 -0.11 32.46 -10.59
C ARG A 76 -1.39 32.82 -11.36
N GLU A 77 -2.37 31.92 -11.34
CA GLU A 77 -3.67 32.16 -12.00
C GLU A 77 -4.46 33.27 -11.31
N ALA A 78 -4.41 33.35 -9.98
CA ALA A 78 -5.12 34.34 -9.19
C ALA A 78 -4.46 35.73 -9.20
N MET A 79 -3.15 35.80 -9.50
CA MET A 79 -2.35 37.02 -9.50
C MET A 79 -1.60 37.25 -10.82
N PRO A 80 -2.27 37.66 -11.92
CA PRO A 80 -1.62 37.85 -13.23
C PRO A 80 -0.43 38.83 -13.21
N HIS A 81 -0.44 39.82 -12.32
CA HIS A 81 0.63 40.82 -12.17
C HIS A 81 1.93 40.24 -11.55
N ALA A 82 1.85 39.12 -10.82
CA ALA A 82 2.99 38.41 -10.23
C ALA A 82 3.28 37.09 -10.97
N ALA A 83 2.65 36.82 -12.10
CA ALA A 83 2.70 35.54 -12.77
C ALA A 83 4.12 35.12 -13.19
N ASP A 84 4.95 36.06 -13.60
CA ASP A 84 6.35 35.77 -14.01
C ASP A 84 7.19 35.32 -12.81
N ASP A 85 7.12 36.03 -11.68
CA ASP A 85 7.84 35.69 -10.46
C ASP A 85 7.43 34.32 -9.91
N ILE A 86 6.11 34.06 -9.92
CA ILE A 86 5.57 32.77 -9.46
C ILE A 86 5.98 31.63 -10.41
N THR A 87 6.06 31.88 -11.71
CA THR A 87 6.47 30.90 -12.71
C THR A 87 7.85 30.32 -12.41
N ASP A 88 8.79 31.11 -11.86
CA ASP A 88 10.13 30.64 -11.53
C ASP A 88 10.14 29.56 -10.44
N PHE A 89 9.07 29.45 -9.62
CA PHE A 89 8.88 28.34 -8.68
C PHE A 89 8.33 27.08 -9.33
N LEU A 90 7.74 27.18 -10.52
CA LEU A 90 7.19 26.05 -11.27
C LEU A 90 8.22 25.49 -12.25
N TYR A 91 8.89 26.32 -13.00
CA TYR A 91 9.93 25.94 -13.94
C TYR A 91 10.88 27.09 -14.29
N LYS A 92 12.09 26.72 -14.70
CA LYS A 92 13.03 27.65 -15.31
C LYS A 92 12.71 27.76 -16.80
N LYS A 93 12.50 28.99 -17.27
CA LYS A 93 12.23 29.23 -18.69
C LYS A 93 13.46 28.89 -19.55
N GLY A 94 13.29 28.06 -20.54
CA GLY A 94 14.29 27.81 -21.57
C GLY A 94 14.45 28.99 -22.49
N LYS A 95 15.65 29.21 -23.00
CA LYS A 95 15.93 30.26 -23.98
C LYS A 95 15.49 29.81 -25.37
N VAL A 96 14.39 30.36 -25.84
CA VAL A 96 13.82 30.06 -27.17
C VAL A 96 14.86 30.27 -28.30
N SER A 97 15.71 31.31 -28.17
CA SER A 97 16.78 31.60 -29.10
C SER A 97 17.84 30.50 -29.21
N LEU A 98 17.96 29.65 -28.19
CA LEU A 98 18.90 28.51 -28.15
C LEU A 98 18.20 27.17 -28.32
N GLY A 99 16.90 27.15 -28.59
CA GLY A 99 16.11 25.90 -28.68
C GLY A 99 15.98 25.15 -27.37
N GLU A 100 16.26 25.82 -26.23
CA GLU A 100 16.13 25.21 -24.92
C GLU A 100 14.66 25.04 -24.52
N LYS A 101 14.35 23.91 -23.87
CA LYS A 101 13.02 23.64 -23.30
C LYS A 101 12.95 24.14 -21.87
N ASN A 102 11.74 24.41 -21.39
CA ASN A 102 11.51 24.71 -19.97
C ASN A 102 11.98 23.54 -19.08
N GLU A 103 12.63 23.86 -17.97
CA GLU A 103 13.09 22.89 -16.97
C GLU A 103 12.17 22.96 -15.74
N TYR A 104 11.27 21.98 -15.61
CA TYR A 104 10.30 21.94 -14.52
C TYR A 104 10.97 21.59 -13.20
N ARG A 105 10.57 22.30 -12.12
CA ARG A 105 11.09 22.09 -10.76
C ARG A 105 10.68 20.76 -10.18
N LEU A 106 9.47 20.29 -10.51
CA LEU A 106 8.97 18.98 -10.15
C LEU A 106 8.51 18.23 -11.41
N THR A 107 9.01 17.03 -11.62
CA THR A 107 8.53 16.10 -12.64
C THR A 107 7.67 15.06 -11.95
N ALA A 108 6.40 14.94 -12.35
CA ALA A 108 5.51 13.90 -11.85
C ALA A 108 5.90 12.52 -12.39
N ARG A 109 5.26 11.46 -11.86
CA ARG A 109 5.37 10.10 -12.40
C ARG A 109 5.07 10.08 -13.91
N GLU A 110 5.63 9.11 -14.62
CA GLU A 110 5.47 9.02 -16.07
C GLU A 110 4.01 9.00 -16.53
N GLU A 111 3.14 8.29 -15.79
CA GLU A 111 1.70 8.24 -16.10
C GLU A 111 0.99 9.59 -15.96
N ASP A 112 1.51 10.46 -15.10
CA ASP A 112 0.92 11.75 -14.74
C ASP A 112 1.70 12.95 -15.32
N VAL A 113 2.91 12.73 -15.86
CA VAL A 113 3.84 13.83 -16.22
C VAL A 113 3.25 14.81 -17.23
N ASP A 114 2.64 14.31 -18.31
CA ASP A 114 2.05 15.16 -19.32
C ASP A 114 0.79 15.89 -18.79
N PHE A 115 -0.02 15.18 -18.03
CA PHE A 115 -1.19 15.78 -17.39
C PHE A 115 -0.79 16.86 -16.38
N PHE A 116 0.15 16.58 -15.50
CA PHE A 116 0.63 17.49 -14.46
C PHE A 116 1.28 18.72 -15.08
N ARG A 117 2.12 18.52 -16.10
CA ARG A 117 2.74 19.62 -16.83
C ARG A 117 1.71 20.53 -17.47
N THR A 118 0.82 19.99 -18.28
CA THR A 118 -0.12 20.76 -19.09
C THR A 118 -1.18 21.46 -18.24
N ASN A 119 -1.73 20.75 -17.23
CA ASN A 119 -2.88 21.24 -16.48
C ASN A 119 -2.50 21.98 -15.18
N ILE A 120 -1.27 21.78 -14.66
CA ILE A 120 -0.84 22.43 -13.42
C ILE A 120 0.30 23.43 -13.71
N GLN A 121 1.39 22.98 -14.35
CA GLN A 121 2.59 23.80 -14.41
C GLN A 121 2.58 24.82 -15.55
N GLU A 122 1.95 24.53 -16.68
CA GLU A 122 1.85 25.47 -17.79
C GLU A 122 0.88 26.63 -17.50
N PRO A 123 1.11 27.82 -18.09
CA PRO A 123 0.20 28.95 -17.95
C PRO A 123 -1.20 28.64 -18.47
N GLY A 124 -2.24 29.04 -17.73
CA GLY A 124 -3.64 28.79 -18.06
C GLY A 124 -4.11 27.35 -17.82
N GLY A 125 -3.22 26.41 -17.46
CA GLY A 125 -3.58 25.01 -17.21
C GLY A 125 -4.59 24.86 -16.07
N ILE A 126 -4.41 25.60 -14.96
CA ILE A 126 -5.37 25.60 -13.84
C ILE A 126 -6.77 26.05 -14.29
N ALA A 127 -6.86 27.13 -15.06
CA ALA A 127 -8.16 27.63 -15.55
C ALA A 127 -8.87 26.60 -16.44
N GLN A 128 -8.13 25.94 -17.32
CA GLN A 128 -8.64 24.87 -18.17
C GLN A 128 -9.10 23.65 -17.35
N LEU A 129 -8.27 23.21 -16.40
CA LEU A 129 -8.53 22.01 -15.58
C LEU A 129 -9.81 22.17 -14.73
N VAL A 130 -9.99 23.32 -14.09
CA VAL A 130 -11.15 23.55 -13.20
C VAL A 130 -12.47 23.75 -13.98
N THR A 131 -12.40 24.11 -15.26
CA THR A 131 -13.58 24.27 -16.12
C THR A 131 -13.85 23.03 -16.98
N SER A 132 -12.91 22.09 -17.06
CA SER A 132 -13.07 20.86 -17.85
C SER A 132 -14.18 19.97 -17.28
N THR A 133 -14.98 19.42 -18.18
CA THR A 133 -16.02 18.41 -17.89
C THR A 133 -15.56 16.98 -18.19
N ASP A 134 -14.28 16.79 -18.53
CA ASP A 134 -13.72 15.48 -18.84
C ASP A 134 -13.90 14.52 -17.68
N LYS A 135 -14.21 13.27 -17.98
CA LYS A 135 -14.24 12.21 -16.98
C LYS A 135 -12.79 11.87 -16.61
N LEU A 136 -12.37 12.27 -15.41
CA LEU A 136 -11.07 11.96 -14.85
C LEU A 136 -11.21 10.90 -13.75
N GLU A 137 -10.17 10.10 -13.59
CA GLU A 137 -10.09 9.02 -12.60
C GLU A 137 -8.77 9.15 -11.81
N ASP A 138 -8.68 8.49 -10.67
CA ASP A 138 -7.50 8.36 -9.82
C ASP A 138 -6.80 9.71 -9.51
N SER A 139 -5.48 9.77 -9.74
CA SER A 139 -4.64 10.95 -9.47
C SER A 139 -5.11 12.19 -10.22
N ARG A 140 -5.57 12.03 -11.46
CA ARG A 140 -6.02 13.15 -12.29
C ARG A 140 -7.29 13.79 -11.75
N LEU A 141 -8.21 12.99 -11.23
CA LEU A 141 -9.40 13.49 -10.52
C LEU A 141 -8.98 14.26 -9.27
N ARG A 142 -8.04 13.71 -8.47
CA ARG A 142 -7.53 14.39 -7.27
C ARG A 142 -6.85 15.73 -7.60
N TYR A 143 -6.07 15.78 -8.67
CA TYR A 143 -5.48 17.06 -9.13
C TYR A 143 -6.55 18.09 -9.44
N ARG A 144 -7.64 17.72 -10.14
CA ARG A 144 -8.73 18.64 -10.47
C ARG A 144 -9.50 19.11 -9.23
N GLU A 145 -9.86 18.18 -8.34
CA GLU A 145 -10.59 18.50 -7.11
C GLU A 145 -9.80 19.49 -6.25
N ASN A 146 -8.50 19.22 -6.05
CA ASN A 146 -7.64 20.06 -5.23
C ASN A 146 -7.32 21.40 -5.90
N ALA A 147 -7.10 21.43 -7.22
CA ALA A 147 -6.91 22.68 -7.96
C ALA A 147 -8.16 23.58 -7.88
N THR A 148 -9.35 23.01 -8.01
CA THR A 148 -10.63 23.72 -7.88
C THR A 148 -10.80 24.30 -6.48
N LEU A 149 -10.54 23.51 -5.44
CA LEU A 149 -10.60 23.94 -4.04
C LEU A 149 -9.63 25.09 -3.76
N LEU A 150 -8.35 24.89 -4.10
CA LEU A 150 -7.29 25.86 -3.83
C LEU A 150 -7.54 27.18 -4.59
N LEU A 151 -8.02 27.11 -5.84
CA LEU A 151 -8.37 28.31 -6.60
C LEU A 151 -9.56 29.07 -5.98
N ALA A 152 -10.57 28.35 -5.50
CA ALA A 152 -11.71 28.96 -4.81
C ALA A 152 -11.25 29.66 -3.51
N LYS A 153 -10.41 29.00 -2.70
CA LYS A 153 -9.85 29.58 -1.48
C LYS A 153 -8.97 30.82 -1.79
N ALA A 154 -8.09 30.73 -2.77
CA ALA A 154 -7.23 31.87 -3.17
C ALA A 154 -8.06 33.07 -3.65
N LYS A 155 -9.08 32.86 -4.46
CA LYS A 155 -9.97 33.92 -4.94
C LYS A 155 -10.86 34.52 -3.84
N ALA A 156 -11.09 33.81 -2.76
CA ALA A 156 -11.85 34.31 -1.60
C ALA A 156 -11.04 35.23 -0.70
N LEU A 157 -9.70 35.21 -0.80
CA LEU A 157 -8.85 36.10 -0.01
C LEU A 157 -8.89 37.54 -0.53
N PRO A 158 -8.80 38.54 0.37
CA PRO A 158 -8.53 39.91 -0.01
C PRO A 158 -7.23 39.99 -0.81
N PRO A 159 -7.12 40.88 -1.82
CA PRO A 159 -5.90 41.01 -2.63
C PRO A 159 -4.61 41.21 -1.84
N ALA A 160 -4.68 41.97 -0.74
CA ALA A 160 -3.54 42.21 0.15
C ALA A 160 -3.09 40.91 0.87
N ASP A 161 -4.03 40.04 1.25
CA ASP A 161 -3.71 38.77 1.94
C ASP A 161 -3.21 37.74 0.94
N LEU A 162 -3.70 37.77 -0.29
CA LEU A 162 -3.20 36.91 -1.36
C LEU A 162 -1.73 37.20 -1.70
N ILE A 163 -1.37 38.50 -1.80
CA ILE A 163 0.02 38.94 -2.00
C ILE A 163 0.89 38.54 -0.79
N ALA A 164 0.36 38.74 0.42
CA ALA A 164 1.09 38.39 1.63
C ALA A 164 1.32 36.86 1.75
N LEU A 165 0.33 36.04 1.37
CA LEU A 165 0.46 34.57 1.32
C LEU A 165 1.53 34.13 0.34
N TRP A 166 1.58 34.75 -0.85
CA TRP A 166 2.63 34.52 -1.82
C TRP A 166 4.02 34.83 -1.26
N GLN A 167 4.17 36.04 -0.68
CA GLN A 167 5.43 36.48 -0.08
C GLN A 167 5.87 35.56 1.07
N PHE A 168 4.93 35.16 1.92
CA PHE A 168 5.17 34.23 3.02
C PHE A 168 5.65 32.87 2.54
N LEU A 169 4.98 32.30 1.52
CA LEU A 169 5.40 31.04 0.90
C LEU A 169 6.80 31.11 0.28
N ALA A 170 7.13 32.23 -0.36
CA ALA A 170 8.39 32.40 -1.05
C ALA A 170 9.58 32.65 -0.11
N ASN A 171 9.38 33.34 1.04
CA ASN A 171 10.46 33.86 1.87
C ASN A 171 10.51 33.23 3.27
N ASP A 172 9.36 32.88 3.85
CA ASP A 172 9.26 32.52 5.27
C ASP A 172 8.91 31.05 5.50
N CYS A 173 8.69 30.27 4.43
CA CYS A 173 8.47 28.82 4.52
C CYS A 173 9.75 28.04 4.25
N SER A 174 9.99 27.01 5.05
CA SER A 174 11.17 26.14 4.91
C SER A 174 10.80 24.64 4.89
N LEU A 175 11.58 23.88 4.13
CA LEU A 175 11.56 22.43 4.10
C LEU A 175 12.89 21.89 4.61
N VAL A 176 12.88 20.87 5.46
CA VAL A 176 14.09 20.10 5.75
C VAL A 176 14.31 19.08 4.65
N VAL A 177 15.44 19.23 3.96
CA VAL A 177 15.83 18.31 2.88
C VAL A 177 16.85 17.31 3.43
N ILE A 178 16.49 16.03 3.40
CA ILE A 178 17.38 14.95 3.75
C ILE A 178 17.77 14.23 2.45
N SER A 179 19.06 14.26 2.15
CA SER A 179 19.59 13.67 0.91
C SER A 179 20.50 12.48 1.21
N THR A 180 20.35 11.40 0.45
CA THR A 180 21.17 10.20 0.56
C THR A 180 21.49 9.66 -0.82
N PRO A 181 22.64 8.99 -1.01
CA PRO A 181 23.02 8.47 -2.32
C PRO A 181 22.25 7.22 -2.72
N ASP A 182 21.66 6.50 -1.78
CA ASP A 182 21.01 5.22 -2.04
C ASP A 182 19.62 5.10 -1.41
N LEU A 183 18.83 4.20 -1.98
CA LEU A 183 17.44 3.95 -1.62
C LEU A 183 17.32 3.32 -0.23
N GLU A 184 18.24 2.45 0.18
CA GLU A 184 18.18 1.76 1.47
C GLU A 184 18.40 2.72 2.64
N ALA A 185 19.38 3.63 2.49
CA ALA A 185 19.62 4.69 3.48
C ALA A 185 18.44 5.66 3.54
N ALA A 186 17.84 6.03 2.39
CA ALA A 186 16.65 6.86 2.34
C ALA A 186 15.51 6.26 3.16
N TYR A 187 15.31 4.96 3.05
CA TYR A 187 14.26 4.25 3.79
C TYR A 187 14.52 4.14 5.28
N ARG A 188 15.76 3.88 5.68
CA ARG A 188 16.13 3.87 7.10
C ARG A 188 15.85 5.22 7.76
N ILE A 189 16.19 6.29 7.08
CA ILE A 189 15.94 7.65 7.56
C ILE A 189 14.44 7.92 7.62
N PHE A 190 13.72 7.58 6.55
CA PHE A 190 12.28 7.76 6.48
C PHE A 190 11.54 7.01 7.61
N SER A 191 11.88 5.74 7.88
CA SER A 191 11.25 4.94 8.93
C SER A 191 11.47 5.49 10.34
N VAL A 192 12.56 6.23 10.56
CA VAL A 192 12.84 6.90 11.84
C VAL A 192 12.09 8.22 11.98
N LEU A 193 11.94 8.96 10.88
CA LEU A 193 11.31 10.29 10.89
C LEU A 193 9.79 10.23 10.90
N ASN A 194 9.19 9.19 10.31
CA ASN A 194 7.75 9.13 10.04
C ASN A 194 6.96 8.41 11.15
N ASN A 195 7.11 8.89 12.39
CA ASN A 195 6.29 8.43 13.52
C ASN A 195 4.83 8.96 13.49
N ARG A 196 4.43 9.72 12.46
CA ARG A 196 3.12 10.43 12.40
C ARG A 196 2.49 10.60 11.00
N GLY A 197 2.88 9.83 9.97
CA GLY A 197 2.34 10.03 8.61
C GLY A 197 1.94 8.74 7.90
N LEU A 198 1.30 8.86 6.74
CA LEU A 198 0.99 7.75 5.84
C LEU A 198 2.30 7.07 5.40
N ASP A 199 2.63 5.97 6.09
CA ASP A 199 3.89 5.23 5.92
C ASP A 199 4.12 4.79 4.47
N LEU A 200 5.36 4.95 4.03
CA LEU A 200 5.84 4.22 2.87
C LEU A 200 5.86 2.74 3.26
N ALA A 201 4.93 1.97 2.70
CA ALA A 201 4.80 0.57 3.05
C ALA A 201 6.04 -0.21 2.57
N PRO A 202 6.45 -1.27 3.26
CA PRO A 202 7.55 -2.13 2.81
C PRO A 202 7.40 -2.60 1.36
N ILE A 203 6.16 -2.72 0.87
CA ILE A 203 5.86 -3.09 -0.52
C ILE A 203 6.31 -2.04 -1.54
N ASP A 204 6.29 -0.74 -1.20
CA ASP A 204 6.77 0.32 -2.10
C ASP A 204 8.27 0.22 -2.32
N ILE A 205 9.00 -0.20 -1.28
CA ILE A 205 10.44 -0.47 -1.35
C ILE A 205 10.72 -1.65 -2.28
N ILE A 206 10.01 -2.77 -2.06
CA ILE A 206 10.15 -3.97 -2.89
C ILE A 206 9.80 -3.63 -4.33
N LYS A 207 8.70 -2.88 -4.57
CA LYS A 207 8.31 -2.39 -5.90
C LYS A 207 9.45 -1.63 -6.59
N ALA A 208 10.02 -0.65 -5.87
CA ALA A 208 11.11 0.18 -6.40
C ALA A 208 12.32 -0.64 -6.82
N GLN A 209 12.73 -1.58 -5.96
CA GLN A 209 13.88 -2.44 -6.22
C GLN A 209 13.62 -3.40 -7.38
N VAL A 210 12.45 -4.05 -7.40
CA VAL A 210 12.04 -4.99 -8.45
C VAL A 210 11.96 -4.30 -9.81
N LEU A 211 11.27 -3.15 -9.90
CA LEU A 211 11.17 -2.39 -11.15
C LEU A 211 12.52 -1.79 -11.58
N GLY A 212 13.36 -1.36 -10.63
CA GLY A 212 14.72 -0.93 -10.88
C GLY A 212 15.59 -2.04 -11.49
N LEU A 213 15.50 -3.25 -10.96
CA LEU A 213 16.18 -4.43 -11.51
C LEU A 213 15.66 -4.79 -12.91
N ILE A 214 14.35 -4.73 -13.16
CA ILE A 214 13.79 -4.95 -14.51
C ILE A 214 14.33 -3.90 -15.48
N ARG A 215 14.38 -2.64 -15.07
CA ARG A 215 14.92 -1.56 -15.93
C ARG A 215 16.37 -1.80 -16.33
N THR A 216 17.21 -2.19 -15.38
CA THR A 216 18.63 -2.44 -15.64
C THR A 216 18.91 -3.72 -16.45
N THR A 217 18.08 -4.76 -16.29
CA THR A 217 18.29 -6.06 -16.92
C THR A 217 17.51 -6.26 -18.21
N ALA A 218 16.34 -5.62 -18.36
CA ALA A 218 15.42 -5.83 -19.47
C ALA A 218 14.96 -4.52 -20.18
N GLY A 219 15.44 -3.36 -19.72
CA GLY A 219 15.20 -2.05 -20.30
C GLY A 219 13.92 -1.36 -19.84
N ASP A 220 13.82 -0.06 -20.16
CA ASP A 220 12.75 0.83 -19.70
C ASP A 220 11.34 0.37 -20.14
N ILE A 221 11.19 -0.07 -21.40
CA ILE A 221 9.88 -0.51 -21.92
C ILE A 221 9.33 -1.67 -21.07
N LYS A 222 10.20 -2.64 -20.75
CA LYS A 222 9.78 -3.80 -19.95
C LYS A 222 9.45 -3.40 -18.51
N SER A 223 10.23 -2.51 -17.92
CA SER A 223 9.97 -1.96 -16.58
C SER A 223 8.60 -1.29 -16.51
N ARG A 224 8.20 -0.51 -17.51
CA ARG A 224 6.87 0.13 -17.59
C ARG A 224 5.73 -0.88 -17.67
N VAL A 225 5.90 -1.94 -18.47
CA VAL A 225 4.88 -3.00 -18.57
C VAL A 225 4.65 -3.64 -17.21
N TYR A 226 5.72 -3.97 -16.49
CA TYR A 226 5.62 -4.60 -15.17
C TYR A 226 5.19 -3.62 -14.07
N ALA A 227 5.46 -2.33 -14.20
CA ALA A 227 4.90 -1.30 -13.31
C ALA A 227 3.37 -1.24 -13.40
N LYS A 228 2.80 -1.32 -14.61
CA LYS A 228 1.36 -1.40 -14.84
C LYS A 228 0.75 -2.69 -14.29
N GLU A 229 1.41 -3.84 -14.51
CA GLU A 229 0.95 -5.13 -13.98
C GLU A 229 0.96 -5.13 -12.44
N TRP A 230 2.01 -4.60 -11.82
CA TRP A 230 2.07 -4.40 -10.37
C TRP A 230 0.91 -3.55 -9.86
N SER A 231 0.69 -2.38 -10.49
CA SER A 231 -0.40 -1.48 -10.09
C SER A 231 -1.77 -2.12 -10.29
N ARG A 232 -1.96 -2.94 -11.33
CA ARG A 232 -3.19 -3.70 -11.57
C ARG A 232 -3.47 -4.70 -10.44
N ILE A 233 -2.45 -5.46 -10.01
CA ILE A 233 -2.57 -6.43 -8.91
C ILE A 233 -2.84 -5.70 -7.60
N GLU A 234 -2.11 -4.62 -7.32
CA GLU A 234 -2.29 -3.79 -6.12
C GLU A 234 -3.72 -3.21 -6.05
N THR A 235 -4.25 -2.72 -7.18
CA THR A 235 -5.60 -2.15 -7.26
C THR A 235 -6.68 -3.22 -7.05
N SER A 236 -6.52 -4.42 -7.62
CA SER A 236 -7.52 -5.49 -7.48
C SER A 236 -7.64 -6.00 -6.04
N LEU A 237 -6.53 -6.12 -5.32
CA LEU A 237 -6.53 -6.57 -3.92
C LEU A 237 -6.85 -5.45 -2.92
N GLY A 238 -6.56 -4.21 -3.28
CA GLY A 238 -6.45 -3.10 -2.35
C GLY A 238 -5.10 -3.11 -1.62
N ARG A 239 -4.67 -1.91 -1.19
CA ARG A 239 -3.32 -1.68 -0.69
C ARG A 239 -2.94 -2.51 0.54
N ASP A 240 -3.86 -2.60 1.51
CA ASP A 240 -3.58 -3.30 2.78
C ASP A 240 -3.45 -4.80 2.55
N ALA A 241 -4.39 -5.40 1.84
CA ALA A 241 -4.35 -6.83 1.52
C ALA A 241 -3.17 -7.20 0.61
N PHE A 242 -2.77 -6.28 -0.28
CA PHE A 242 -1.56 -6.46 -1.08
C PHE A 242 -0.29 -6.40 -0.21
N GLY A 243 -0.26 -5.53 0.80
CA GLY A 243 0.80 -5.49 1.81
C GLY A 243 0.90 -6.80 2.61
N ASP A 244 -0.23 -7.30 3.10
CA ASP A 244 -0.31 -8.57 3.84
C ASP A 244 0.19 -9.75 3.00
N LEU A 245 -0.11 -9.77 1.70
CA LEU A 245 0.35 -10.81 0.77
C LEU A 245 1.88 -10.98 0.81
N PHE A 246 2.65 -9.89 0.86
CA PHE A 246 4.12 -9.98 0.94
C PHE A 246 4.60 -10.61 2.24
N GLY A 247 3.91 -10.35 3.35
CA GLY A 247 4.14 -11.03 4.63
C GLY A 247 3.86 -12.54 4.54
N HIS A 248 2.79 -12.91 3.85
CA HIS A 248 2.43 -14.32 3.62
C HIS A 248 3.44 -15.01 2.69
N ILE A 249 3.82 -14.39 1.56
CA ILE A 249 4.85 -14.92 0.66
C ILE A 249 6.16 -15.11 1.41
N ARG A 250 6.61 -14.10 2.17
CA ARG A 250 7.80 -14.22 3.02
C ARG A 250 7.70 -15.42 3.96
N SER A 251 6.54 -15.64 4.59
CA SER A 251 6.34 -16.76 5.52
C SER A 251 6.38 -18.11 4.81
N ILE A 252 5.86 -18.20 3.59
CA ILE A 252 5.93 -19.40 2.73
C ILE A 252 7.38 -19.78 2.45
N TYR A 253 8.21 -18.81 2.07
CA TYR A 253 9.61 -19.09 1.72
C TYR A 253 10.49 -19.27 2.94
N ALA A 254 10.40 -18.41 3.93
CA ALA A 254 11.26 -18.44 5.11
C ALA A 254 10.95 -19.57 6.10
N LYS A 255 9.68 -19.97 6.22
CA LYS A 255 9.20 -21.04 7.14
C LYS A 255 9.69 -20.86 8.58
N LYS A 256 9.76 -19.61 9.02
CA LYS A 256 10.22 -19.23 10.36
C LYS A 256 9.66 -17.87 10.76
N LYS A 257 9.70 -17.57 12.05
CA LYS A 257 9.28 -16.27 12.57
C LYS A 257 10.11 -15.14 11.99
N GLN A 258 9.47 -14.03 11.66
CA GLN A 258 10.13 -12.81 11.18
C GLN A 258 11.03 -12.22 12.28
N LYS A 259 12.26 -11.87 11.94
CA LYS A 259 13.25 -11.26 12.83
C LYS A 259 13.67 -9.87 12.41
N TYR A 260 13.63 -9.60 11.11
CA TYR A 260 14.03 -8.34 10.51
C TYR A 260 12.85 -7.66 9.78
N ILE A 261 13.06 -6.47 9.27
CA ILE A 261 12.06 -5.78 8.43
C ILE A 261 11.71 -6.63 7.21
N LEU A 262 10.45 -6.54 6.78
CA LEU A 262 9.91 -7.37 5.70
C LEU A 262 10.78 -7.33 4.42
N VAL A 263 11.23 -6.14 4.02
CA VAL A 263 12.06 -5.95 2.81
C VAL A 263 13.30 -6.83 2.85
N LYS A 264 14.06 -6.78 3.96
CA LYS A 264 15.29 -7.56 4.14
C LYS A 264 15.03 -9.07 4.07
N GLU A 265 14.00 -9.53 4.79
CA GLU A 265 13.68 -10.95 4.81
C GLU A 265 13.07 -11.44 3.49
N PHE A 266 12.36 -10.58 2.78
CA PHE A 266 11.87 -10.90 1.44
C PHE A 266 13.02 -11.09 0.45
N GLN A 267 14.00 -10.18 0.47
CA GLN A 267 15.24 -10.30 -0.33
C GLN A 267 16.05 -11.56 0.01
N GLU A 268 16.15 -11.90 1.30
CA GLU A 268 16.97 -13.02 1.77
C GLU A 268 16.33 -14.37 1.47
N HIS A 269 15.01 -14.48 1.53
CA HIS A 269 14.33 -15.78 1.50
C HIS A 269 13.57 -16.08 0.23
N VAL A 270 13.07 -15.07 -0.49
CA VAL A 270 12.33 -15.30 -1.75
C VAL A 270 13.30 -15.49 -2.89
N THR A 271 13.43 -16.74 -3.34
CA THR A 271 14.47 -17.16 -4.29
C THR A 271 14.40 -16.44 -5.63
N GLU A 272 13.19 -16.08 -6.07
CA GLU A 272 12.95 -15.35 -7.31
C GLU A 272 13.26 -13.86 -7.22
N TYR A 273 13.63 -13.34 -6.07
CA TYR A 273 13.89 -11.90 -5.88
C TYR A 273 14.92 -11.35 -6.87
N ASN A 274 15.97 -12.11 -7.17
CA ASN A 274 17.01 -11.73 -8.13
C ASN A 274 16.59 -11.95 -9.59
N ASN A 275 15.42 -12.56 -9.85
CA ASN A 275 14.78 -12.64 -11.14
C ASN A 275 13.43 -11.91 -11.08
N PRO A 276 13.43 -10.56 -11.20
CA PRO A 276 12.28 -9.75 -10.87
C PRO A 276 11.06 -10.01 -11.77
N ILE A 277 11.25 -10.46 -12.99
CA ILE A 277 10.17 -10.86 -13.90
C ILE A 277 9.52 -12.15 -13.38
N ALA A 278 10.32 -13.18 -13.06
CA ALA A 278 9.80 -14.42 -12.48
C ALA A 278 9.12 -14.18 -11.12
N LEU A 279 9.64 -13.26 -10.32
CA LEU A 279 9.03 -12.87 -9.06
C LEU A 279 7.59 -12.37 -9.26
N ILE A 280 7.35 -11.50 -10.25
CA ILE A 280 6.01 -10.99 -10.52
C ILE A 280 5.13 -12.08 -11.14
N ASP A 281 5.59 -12.74 -12.19
CA ASP A 281 4.77 -13.67 -12.98
C ASP A 281 4.51 -15.00 -12.28
N SER A 282 5.47 -15.54 -11.52
CA SER A 282 5.42 -16.88 -10.94
C SER A 282 5.14 -16.92 -9.44
N VAL A 283 5.34 -15.78 -8.75
CA VAL A 283 5.15 -15.68 -7.30
C VAL A 283 4.04 -14.69 -6.95
N ILE A 284 4.25 -13.38 -7.18
CA ILE A 284 3.32 -12.35 -6.71
C ILE A 284 1.93 -12.54 -7.34
N LYS A 285 1.85 -12.61 -8.66
CA LYS A 285 0.56 -12.72 -9.37
C LYS A 285 -0.22 -13.97 -9.02
N PRO A 286 0.34 -15.19 -9.05
CA PRO A 286 -0.40 -16.40 -8.68
C PRO A 286 -0.84 -16.42 -7.22
N TYR A 287 -0.02 -15.90 -6.29
CA TYR A 287 -0.43 -15.82 -4.89
C TYR A 287 -1.44 -14.70 -4.65
N ALA A 288 -1.41 -13.60 -5.40
CA ALA A 288 -2.40 -12.54 -5.34
C ALA A 288 -3.80 -13.05 -5.74
N GLU A 289 -3.90 -13.82 -6.84
CA GLU A 289 -5.14 -14.43 -7.29
C GLU A 289 -5.74 -15.39 -6.23
N VAL A 290 -4.88 -16.19 -5.59
CA VAL A 290 -5.34 -17.12 -4.54
C VAL A 290 -5.71 -16.37 -3.26
N TRP A 291 -4.95 -15.33 -2.91
CA TRP A 291 -5.22 -14.55 -1.71
C TRP A 291 -6.56 -13.83 -1.78
N ASP A 292 -6.95 -13.37 -2.94
CA ASP A 292 -8.26 -12.75 -3.16
C ASP A 292 -9.39 -13.71 -2.76
N PHE A 293 -9.40 -14.93 -3.30
CA PHE A 293 -10.38 -15.95 -2.94
C PHE A 293 -10.34 -16.36 -1.46
N VAL A 294 -9.15 -16.52 -0.89
CA VAL A 294 -8.99 -16.93 0.52
C VAL A 294 -9.49 -15.85 1.47
N ARG A 295 -9.21 -14.59 1.16
CA ARG A 295 -9.63 -13.44 1.97
C ARG A 295 -11.14 -13.23 1.93
N ASP A 296 -11.72 -13.24 0.74
CA ASP A 296 -13.12 -12.87 0.52
C ASP A 296 -14.06 -14.09 0.64
N ALA A 297 -13.51 -15.30 0.71
CA ALA A 297 -14.24 -16.55 0.77
C ALA A 297 -15.27 -16.70 -0.37
N ASP A 298 -14.83 -16.40 -1.60
CA ASP A 298 -15.67 -16.29 -2.80
C ASP A 298 -15.15 -17.17 -3.98
N PHE A 299 -14.47 -18.25 -3.67
CA PHE A 299 -13.99 -19.18 -4.67
C PHE A 299 -15.16 -19.77 -5.48
N GLU A 300 -15.00 -19.79 -6.79
CA GLU A 300 -15.96 -20.34 -7.73
C GLU A 300 -15.48 -21.69 -8.30
N ALA A 301 -16.31 -22.70 -8.22
CA ALA A 301 -16.12 -24.01 -8.84
C ALA A 301 -17.47 -24.68 -9.06
N THR A 302 -17.51 -25.70 -9.95
CA THR A 302 -18.74 -26.45 -10.23
C THR A 302 -19.21 -27.30 -9.05
N GLU A 303 -18.27 -27.73 -8.21
CA GLU A 303 -18.54 -28.57 -7.04
C GLU A 303 -17.70 -28.07 -5.84
N HIS A 304 -18.19 -28.30 -4.63
CA HIS A 304 -17.51 -28.00 -3.38
C HIS A 304 -17.18 -26.50 -3.09
N ALA A 305 -17.55 -25.55 -3.96
CA ALA A 305 -17.26 -24.13 -3.74
C ALA A 305 -17.89 -23.62 -2.45
N GLU A 306 -19.16 -23.93 -2.19
CA GLU A 306 -19.87 -23.53 -0.97
C GLU A 306 -19.17 -24.05 0.29
N THR A 307 -18.77 -25.32 0.30
CA THR A 307 -18.04 -25.94 1.42
C THR A 307 -16.68 -25.26 1.65
N ILE A 308 -15.93 -24.98 0.57
CA ILE A 308 -14.63 -24.28 0.66
C ILE A 308 -14.83 -22.90 1.24
N ASN A 309 -15.78 -22.13 0.72
CA ASN A 309 -16.04 -20.77 1.14
C ASN A 309 -16.57 -20.72 2.58
N GLU A 310 -17.36 -21.70 3.02
CA GLU A 310 -17.76 -21.82 4.43
C GLU A 310 -16.55 -21.98 5.35
N HIS A 311 -15.61 -22.88 5.05
CA HIS A 311 -14.40 -23.04 5.86
C HIS A 311 -13.52 -21.80 5.85
N LEU A 312 -13.36 -21.15 4.70
CA LEU A 312 -12.61 -19.88 4.59
C LEU A 312 -13.27 -18.77 5.40
N PHE A 313 -14.60 -18.66 5.35
CA PHE A 313 -15.37 -17.70 6.14
C PHE A 313 -15.10 -17.85 7.65
N TRP A 314 -15.03 -19.08 8.17
CA TRP A 314 -14.74 -19.33 9.58
C TRP A 314 -13.27 -19.14 9.93
N LEU A 315 -12.35 -19.52 9.07
CA LEU A 315 -10.91 -19.24 9.23
C LEU A 315 -10.62 -17.74 9.27
N ASN A 316 -11.29 -16.94 8.46
CA ASN A 316 -11.13 -15.49 8.44
C ASN A 316 -11.58 -14.79 9.72
N ARG A 317 -12.39 -15.45 10.58
CA ARG A 317 -12.83 -14.95 11.88
C ARG A 317 -11.86 -15.23 13.04
N VAL A 318 -10.83 -16.01 12.79
CA VAL A 318 -9.76 -16.22 13.77
C VAL A 318 -8.87 -14.98 13.85
N ASP A 319 -8.48 -14.59 15.06
CA ASP A 319 -7.74 -13.36 15.35
C ASP A 319 -6.25 -13.38 14.96
N PHE A 320 -5.75 -14.51 14.47
CA PHE A 320 -4.42 -14.65 13.91
C PHE A 320 -4.46 -15.16 12.46
N LYS A 321 -3.42 -14.84 11.68
CA LYS A 321 -3.36 -15.15 10.25
C LYS A 321 -2.23 -16.13 9.90
N ASP A 322 -1.66 -16.83 10.90
CA ASP A 322 -0.57 -17.80 10.68
C ASP A 322 -1.01 -18.98 9.80
N TRP A 323 -2.31 -19.24 9.69
CA TRP A 323 -2.92 -20.29 8.84
C TRP A 323 -2.95 -19.93 7.34
N VAL A 324 -2.82 -18.64 6.99
CA VAL A 324 -2.92 -18.18 5.60
C VAL A 324 -1.80 -18.71 4.71
N PRO A 325 -0.51 -18.67 5.08
CA PRO A 325 0.57 -19.18 4.24
C PRO A 325 0.37 -20.63 3.76
N PRO A 326 0.10 -21.64 4.61
CA PRO A 326 -0.19 -23.00 4.12
C PRO A 326 -1.47 -23.08 3.29
N ALA A 327 -2.49 -22.27 3.58
CA ALA A 327 -3.69 -22.19 2.77
C ALA A 327 -3.38 -21.74 1.33
N LEU A 328 -2.56 -20.70 1.17
CA LEU A 328 -2.15 -20.19 -0.14
C LEU A 328 -1.35 -21.23 -0.94
N VAL A 329 -0.41 -21.93 -0.29
CA VAL A 329 0.41 -22.96 -0.95
C VAL A 329 -0.44 -24.12 -1.43
N TYR A 330 -1.33 -24.63 -0.57
CA TYR A 330 -2.20 -25.75 -0.92
C TYR A 330 -3.20 -25.36 -2.01
N PHE A 331 -3.84 -24.20 -1.87
CA PHE A 331 -4.81 -23.69 -2.84
C PHE A 331 -4.16 -23.51 -4.23
N LYS A 332 -3.00 -22.85 -4.31
CA LYS A 332 -2.26 -22.67 -5.56
C LYS A 332 -1.96 -24.03 -6.23
N ARG A 333 -1.54 -25.02 -5.45
CA ARG A 333 -1.16 -26.34 -5.97
C ARG A 333 -2.34 -27.17 -6.45
N PHE A 334 -3.48 -27.10 -5.76
CA PHE A 334 -4.65 -27.95 -5.99
C PHE A 334 -5.89 -27.18 -6.44
N ARG A 335 -5.74 -25.97 -7.00
CA ARG A 335 -6.87 -25.12 -7.45
C ARG A 335 -7.86 -25.83 -8.37
N GLN A 336 -7.40 -26.76 -9.21
CA GLN A 336 -8.22 -27.51 -10.14
C GLN A 336 -8.84 -28.78 -9.53
N LYS A 337 -8.70 -28.97 -8.23
CA LYS A 337 -9.21 -30.14 -7.50
C LYS A 337 -10.07 -29.71 -6.31
N PRO A 338 -11.32 -29.22 -6.54
CA PRO A 338 -12.16 -28.63 -5.48
C PRO A 338 -12.44 -29.58 -4.31
N LYS A 339 -12.57 -30.89 -4.57
CA LYS A 339 -12.72 -31.87 -3.50
C LYS A 339 -11.55 -31.88 -2.52
N LEU A 340 -10.32 -31.88 -3.03
CA LEU A 340 -9.13 -31.83 -2.18
C LEU A 340 -9.03 -30.50 -1.41
N LEU A 341 -9.44 -29.38 -2.02
CA LEU A 341 -9.51 -28.10 -1.35
C LEU A 341 -10.52 -28.13 -0.19
N ALA A 342 -11.71 -28.66 -0.38
CA ALA A 342 -12.73 -28.76 0.66
C ALA A 342 -12.24 -29.58 1.86
N GLU A 343 -11.67 -30.76 1.60
CA GLU A 343 -11.11 -31.64 2.64
C GLU A 343 -9.96 -30.98 3.39
N PHE A 344 -9.09 -30.27 2.66
CA PHE A 344 -7.97 -29.53 3.26
C PHE A 344 -8.45 -28.38 4.15
N PHE A 345 -9.35 -27.51 3.66
CA PHE A 345 -9.83 -26.37 4.43
C PHE A 345 -10.63 -26.81 5.66
N GLN A 346 -11.37 -27.91 5.60
CA GLN A 346 -12.00 -28.53 6.77
C GLN A 346 -10.96 -28.93 7.83
N SER A 347 -9.87 -29.56 7.40
CA SER A 347 -8.81 -30.03 8.30
C SER A 347 -8.01 -28.85 8.84
N LEU A 348 -7.73 -27.84 8.04
CA LEU A 348 -7.03 -26.61 8.42
C LEU A 348 -7.87 -25.80 9.43
N GLU A 349 -9.17 -25.67 9.21
CA GLU A 349 -10.08 -25.01 10.16
C GLU A 349 -10.03 -25.73 11.53
N ARG A 350 -10.16 -27.05 11.54
CA ARG A 350 -10.08 -27.85 12.76
C ARG A 350 -8.79 -27.63 13.52
N LEU A 351 -7.64 -27.66 12.84
CA LEU A 351 -6.31 -27.39 13.44
C LEU A 351 -6.22 -25.96 14.00
N THR A 352 -6.70 -24.99 13.22
CA THR A 352 -6.66 -23.58 13.58
C THR A 352 -7.53 -23.29 14.81
N TYR A 353 -8.76 -23.83 14.86
CA TYR A 353 -9.63 -23.69 16.02
C TYR A 353 -9.12 -24.44 17.25
N PHE A 354 -8.46 -25.59 17.09
CA PHE A 354 -7.73 -26.24 18.16
C PHE A 354 -6.69 -25.29 18.76
N MET A 355 -5.83 -24.69 17.93
CA MET A 355 -4.82 -23.75 18.40
C MET A 355 -5.40 -22.50 19.06
N LEU A 356 -6.52 -22.01 18.56
CA LEU A 356 -7.24 -20.86 19.13
C LEU A 356 -7.77 -21.16 20.52
N VAL A 357 -8.46 -22.28 20.69
CA VAL A 357 -9.15 -22.70 21.92
C VAL A 357 -8.14 -23.10 23.01
N THR A 358 -7.10 -23.84 22.64
CA THR A 358 -6.04 -24.27 23.57
C THR A 358 -4.97 -23.21 23.78
N LYS A 359 -5.11 -22.03 23.18
CA LYS A 359 -4.19 -20.87 23.32
C LYS A 359 -2.74 -21.21 22.96
N VAL A 360 -2.55 -21.98 21.88
CA VAL A 360 -1.22 -22.29 21.38
C VAL A 360 -0.42 -21.02 21.10
N GLY A 361 0.80 -20.94 21.60
CA GLY A 361 1.67 -19.77 21.46
C GLY A 361 2.09 -19.49 20.01
N ILE A 362 2.36 -18.22 19.70
CA ILE A 362 2.69 -17.78 18.32
C ILE A 362 3.88 -18.55 17.72
N ASN A 363 4.90 -18.88 18.51
CA ASN A 363 6.07 -19.59 18.00
C ASN A 363 5.70 -21.02 17.56
N GLU A 364 4.93 -21.73 18.38
CA GLU A 364 4.47 -23.09 18.09
C GLU A 364 3.51 -23.11 16.90
N ARG A 365 2.62 -22.11 16.78
CA ARG A 365 1.77 -21.98 15.59
C ARG A 365 2.60 -21.81 14.31
N ILE A 366 3.59 -20.91 14.33
CA ILE A 366 4.46 -20.67 13.18
C ILE A 366 5.24 -21.94 12.81
N GLU A 367 5.78 -22.66 13.80
CA GLU A 367 6.51 -23.92 13.56
C GLU A 367 5.61 -24.99 12.96
N THR A 368 4.39 -25.15 13.48
CA THR A 368 3.42 -26.11 12.95
C THR A 368 3.03 -25.80 11.52
N TYR A 369 2.66 -24.55 11.22
CA TYR A 369 2.30 -24.18 9.85
C TYR A 369 3.51 -24.20 8.90
N ALA A 370 4.71 -23.91 9.38
CA ALA A 370 5.93 -24.06 8.58
C ALA A 370 6.23 -25.53 8.22
N ALA A 371 5.97 -26.45 9.14
CA ALA A 371 6.07 -27.90 8.88
C ALA A 371 5.02 -28.32 7.83
N LEU A 372 3.77 -27.86 7.99
CA LEU A 372 2.70 -28.13 7.03
C LEU A 372 3.05 -27.61 5.62
N ILE A 373 3.64 -26.42 5.50
CA ILE A 373 4.08 -25.90 4.19
C ILE A 373 5.15 -26.84 3.58
N LYS A 374 6.12 -27.29 4.36
CA LYS A 374 7.16 -28.21 3.86
C LYS A 374 6.56 -29.53 3.34
N ASP A 375 5.59 -30.08 4.08
CA ASP A 375 4.90 -31.29 3.68
C ASP A 375 4.12 -31.07 2.38
N ILE A 376 3.37 -29.97 2.25
CA ILE A 376 2.62 -29.61 1.04
C ILE A 376 3.56 -29.42 -0.17
N GLU A 377 4.73 -28.80 0.02
CA GLU A 377 5.69 -28.55 -1.06
C GLU A 377 6.50 -29.79 -1.46
N SER A 378 6.44 -30.85 -0.70
CA SER A 378 7.13 -32.10 -1.04
C SER A 378 6.69 -32.60 -2.42
N THR A 379 7.66 -33.06 -3.21
CA THR A 379 7.41 -33.64 -4.54
C THR A 379 6.61 -34.93 -4.47
N ALA A 380 6.71 -35.66 -3.36
CA ALA A 380 5.98 -36.90 -3.11
C ALA A 380 4.52 -36.66 -2.71
N PHE A 381 4.15 -35.40 -2.34
CA PHE A 381 2.79 -35.10 -1.92
C PHE A 381 1.85 -34.97 -3.13
N ASP A 382 0.83 -35.79 -3.21
CA ASP A 382 -0.14 -35.86 -4.30
C ASP A 382 -1.51 -35.25 -3.96
N GLY A 383 -1.69 -34.79 -2.72
CA GLY A 383 -2.93 -34.22 -2.21
C GLY A 383 -3.64 -35.12 -1.18
N ASP A 384 -3.12 -36.31 -0.88
CA ASP A 384 -3.69 -37.18 0.16
C ASP A 384 -3.39 -36.58 1.56
N LEU A 385 -4.43 -36.07 2.22
CA LEU A 385 -4.33 -35.44 3.54
C LEU A 385 -3.90 -36.40 4.65
N VAL A 386 -4.06 -37.69 4.48
CA VAL A 386 -3.61 -38.70 5.46
C VAL A 386 -2.10 -38.62 5.62
N THR A 387 -1.39 -38.26 4.56
CA THR A 387 0.08 -38.09 4.59
C THR A 387 0.53 -36.80 5.27
N LEU A 388 -0.38 -35.82 5.47
CA LEU A 388 -0.10 -34.58 6.20
C LEU A 388 -0.37 -34.75 7.70
N GLY A 389 0.52 -35.46 8.38
CA GLY A 389 0.40 -35.73 9.82
C GLY A 389 0.19 -34.51 10.69
N THR A 390 0.69 -33.34 10.23
CA THR A 390 0.54 -32.04 10.89
C THR A 390 -0.94 -31.59 11.00
N LEU A 391 -1.81 -31.99 10.06
CA LEU A 391 -3.24 -31.64 10.10
C LEU A 391 -4.05 -32.55 11.03
N ALA A 392 -3.51 -33.70 11.39
CA ALA A 392 -4.19 -34.68 12.24
C ALA A 392 -3.97 -34.33 13.71
N LEU A 393 -5.05 -34.03 14.42
CA LEU A 393 -4.98 -33.88 15.87
C LEU A 393 -4.78 -35.21 16.56
N THR A 394 -3.79 -35.29 17.43
CA THR A 394 -3.55 -36.46 18.30
C THR A 394 -4.71 -36.62 19.30
N ASP A 395 -4.87 -37.83 19.86
CA ASP A 395 -5.93 -38.08 20.84
C ASP A 395 -5.75 -37.23 22.13
N LYS A 396 -4.54 -36.87 22.48
CA LYS A 396 -4.28 -35.91 23.54
C LYS A 396 -4.83 -34.54 23.17
N GLN A 397 -4.48 -34.02 22.00
CA GLN A 397 -4.95 -32.71 21.51
C GLN A 397 -6.48 -32.65 21.40
N LYS A 398 -7.13 -33.71 20.98
CA LYS A 398 -8.61 -33.81 20.95
C LYS A 398 -9.19 -33.71 22.36
N ARG A 399 -8.61 -34.43 23.36
CA ARG A 399 -9.05 -34.33 24.76
C ARG A 399 -8.83 -32.92 25.34
N ASP A 400 -7.67 -32.32 25.07
CA ASP A 400 -7.35 -30.97 25.53
C ASP A 400 -8.31 -29.94 24.92
N PHE A 401 -8.69 -30.10 23.66
CA PHE A 401 -9.67 -29.24 22.97
C PHE A 401 -11.06 -29.35 23.60
N VAL A 402 -11.56 -30.58 23.82
CA VAL A 402 -12.86 -30.80 24.47
C VAL A 402 -12.86 -30.23 25.90
N ALA A 403 -11.81 -30.50 26.67
CA ALA A 403 -11.69 -29.97 28.03
C ALA A 403 -11.67 -28.42 28.08
N ALA A 404 -11.08 -27.77 27.10
CA ALA A 404 -11.08 -26.32 27.01
C ALA A 404 -12.47 -25.76 26.64
N LEU A 405 -13.25 -26.48 25.83
CA LEU A 405 -14.63 -26.10 25.44
C LEU A 405 -15.64 -26.35 26.59
N ASP A 406 -15.42 -27.38 27.41
CA ASP A 406 -16.26 -27.67 28.59
C ASP A 406 -16.05 -26.66 29.73
N GLY A 407 -15.01 -25.84 29.63
CA GLY A 407 -14.72 -24.78 30.59
C GLY A 407 -15.53 -23.50 30.36
N ASP A 408 -15.26 -22.49 31.19
CA ASP A 408 -15.87 -21.15 31.05
C ASP A 408 -15.24 -20.41 29.84
N ILE A 409 -15.80 -20.64 28.63
CA ILE A 409 -15.33 -20.02 27.39
C ILE A 409 -15.47 -18.49 27.40
N TYR A 410 -16.48 -17.96 28.09
CA TYR A 410 -16.69 -16.51 28.14
C TYR A 410 -15.60 -15.80 28.93
N ARG A 411 -15.14 -16.40 30.01
CA ARG A 411 -14.05 -15.88 30.84
C ARG A 411 -12.69 -16.23 30.30
N ASN A 412 -12.54 -17.47 29.86
CA ASN A 412 -11.23 -18.01 29.47
C ASN A 412 -10.83 -17.69 28.04
N LEU A 413 -11.79 -17.48 27.11
CA LEU A 413 -11.54 -17.28 25.68
C LEU A 413 -12.19 -15.98 25.15
N PRO A 414 -11.93 -14.80 25.76
CA PRO A 414 -12.65 -13.57 25.43
C PRO A 414 -12.51 -13.15 23.96
N LYS A 415 -11.39 -13.44 23.31
CA LYS A 415 -11.14 -13.15 21.88
C LYS A 415 -11.75 -14.18 20.93
N ALA A 416 -11.82 -15.44 21.36
CA ALA A 416 -12.31 -16.55 20.54
C ALA A 416 -13.82 -16.80 20.69
N ARG A 417 -14.41 -16.37 21.79
CA ARG A 417 -15.79 -16.74 22.16
C ARG A 417 -16.82 -16.49 21.07
N MET A 418 -16.74 -15.33 20.40
CA MET A 418 -17.72 -14.98 19.36
C MET A 418 -17.60 -15.93 18.14
N ALA A 419 -16.38 -16.14 17.66
CA ALA A 419 -16.13 -17.06 16.54
C ALA A 419 -16.56 -18.50 16.89
N LEU A 420 -16.28 -18.96 18.10
CA LEU A 420 -16.68 -20.29 18.58
C LEU A 420 -18.20 -20.47 18.69
N VAL A 421 -18.88 -19.52 19.35
CA VAL A 421 -20.34 -19.61 19.54
C VAL A 421 -21.05 -19.57 18.19
N LEU A 422 -20.66 -18.66 17.29
CA LEU A 422 -21.24 -18.56 15.97
C LEU A 422 -20.97 -19.82 15.13
N ARG A 423 -19.77 -20.41 15.22
CA ARG A 423 -19.43 -21.64 14.50
C ARG A 423 -20.24 -22.83 15.03
N LEU A 424 -20.36 -22.96 16.34
CA LEU A 424 -21.17 -24.00 16.96
C LEU A 424 -22.66 -23.86 16.58
N GLU A 425 -23.18 -22.63 16.62
CA GLU A 425 -24.54 -22.35 16.19
C GLU A 425 -24.78 -22.72 14.73
N SER A 426 -23.82 -22.43 13.82
CA SER A 426 -23.94 -22.79 12.41
C SER A 426 -24.00 -24.30 12.17
N LEU A 427 -23.33 -25.08 13.02
CA LEU A 427 -23.36 -26.56 12.95
C LEU A 427 -24.65 -27.17 13.48
N VAL A 428 -25.37 -26.49 14.39
CA VAL A 428 -26.60 -26.97 15.01
C VAL A 428 -27.83 -26.55 14.22
N ARG A 429 -27.77 -25.47 13.45
CA ARG A 429 -28.89 -25.01 12.63
C ARG A 429 -29.17 -26.00 11.47
N ALA A 430 -30.43 -26.30 11.28
CA ALA A 430 -30.89 -27.08 10.13
C ALA A 430 -30.49 -26.39 8.79
N PRO A 431 -30.22 -27.17 7.71
CA PRO A 431 -29.91 -26.59 6.41
C PRO A 431 -31.05 -25.66 5.93
N GLY A 432 -30.73 -24.39 5.66
CA GLY A 432 -31.64 -23.41 5.07
C GLY A 432 -31.76 -22.06 5.75
N VAL A 433 -31.11 -21.81 6.90
CA VAL A 433 -31.10 -20.48 7.54
C VAL A 433 -29.74 -19.82 7.35
N GLN A 434 -29.65 -18.90 6.39
CA GLN A 434 -28.45 -18.05 6.20
C GLN A 434 -28.29 -17.06 7.35
N LEU A 435 -27.11 -17.00 7.94
CA LEU A 435 -26.65 -15.93 8.81
C LEU A 435 -26.40 -14.64 8.01
N GLN A 436 -27.44 -14.02 7.49
CA GLN A 436 -27.36 -12.64 7.06
C GLN A 436 -27.58 -11.74 8.28
N ASN A 437 -26.56 -10.93 8.61
CA ASN A 437 -26.56 -9.89 9.64
C ASN A 437 -26.33 -10.34 11.10
N ALA A 438 -25.15 -10.86 11.41
CA ALA A 438 -24.59 -10.73 12.74
C ALA A 438 -23.17 -10.16 12.63
N VAL A 439 -23.09 -8.84 12.60
CA VAL A 439 -21.88 -8.04 12.81
C VAL A 439 -21.78 -7.74 14.31
#